data_0f493706e940cc15121dfe32dde04fb9
#
_entry.id   0f493706e940cc15121dfe32dde04fb9
#
_cell.length_a   1.000
_cell.length_b   1.000
_cell.length_c   1.000
_cell.angle_alpha   90.00
_cell.angle_beta   90.00
_cell.angle_gamma   90.00
#
_symmetry.space_group_name_H-M   'P 1'
#
loop_
_entity.id
_entity.type
_entity.pdbx_description
1 polymer ?
#
loop_
_entity_poly.entity_id
_entity_poly.type
_entity_poly.pdbx_seq_one_letter_code
_entity_poly.pdbx_strand_id
1 'polypeptide(L)'
;PVISSAASDVYKRQKYPMLISNGDILQIAPGPPYIFDQCKSGRQYLDGNRLVQSDSSHMRDRKKMSYNGVLNITCLLDKKMNLKETPIIFTSGIVIDEEHDNDEMVYLLEEEIYKFFDDKSNISKKEKKVHQKLEILSRNFIYKHARKKPLTNISIVHI
;
A
#
# COMPACT_ATOMS: atom_id res chain seq x y z
N PRO A 1 11.78 -24.30 3.05
CA PRO A 1 11.13 -24.70 1.81
C PRO A 1 10.71 -26.16 1.91
N VAL A 2 9.40 -26.43 1.74
CA VAL A 2 8.86 -27.79 1.72
C VAL A 2 9.18 -28.38 0.35
N ILE A 3 10.15 -29.26 0.31
CA ILE A 3 10.48 -30.02 -0.91
C ILE A 3 9.41 -31.11 -1.05
N SER A 4 8.75 -31.19 -2.21
CA SER A 4 7.75 -32.21 -2.46
C SER A 4 8.41 -33.62 -2.40
N SER A 5 7.65 -34.62 -2.00
CA SER A 5 8.16 -36.02 -1.88
C SER A 5 8.77 -36.54 -3.18
N ALA A 6 8.18 -36.18 -4.34
CA ALA A 6 8.72 -36.56 -5.66
C ALA A 6 10.08 -35.90 -5.95
N ALA A 7 10.24 -34.61 -5.59
CA ALA A 7 11.54 -33.95 -5.72
C ALA A 7 12.60 -34.56 -4.78
N SER A 8 12.21 -35.04 -3.60
CA SER A 8 13.10 -35.72 -2.66
C SER A 8 13.62 -37.05 -3.21
N ASP A 9 12.79 -37.80 -3.93
CA ASP A 9 13.23 -39.08 -4.51
C ASP A 9 14.23 -38.93 -5.66
N VAL A 10 14.03 -37.94 -6.52
CA VAL A 10 14.98 -37.55 -7.57
C VAL A 10 16.28 -37.06 -6.95
N TYR A 11 16.19 -36.25 -5.93
CA TYR A 11 17.32 -35.68 -5.20
C TYR A 11 18.22 -36.71 -4.54
N LYS A 12 17.65 -37.76 -3.93
CA LYS A 12 18.40 -38.85 -3.29
C LYS A 12 19.23 -39.69 -4.27
N ARG A 13 18.89 -39.69 -5.56
CA ARG A 13 19.61 -40.41 -6.61
C ARG A 13 20.76 -39.62 -7.23
N GLN A 14 20.90 -38.34 -6.90
CA GLN A 14 21.95 -37.48 -7.44
C GLN A 14 23.22 -37.61 -6.61
N LYS A 15 24.36 -37.71 -7.30
CA LYS A 15 25.67 -37.80 -6.65
C LYS A 15 26.09 -36.48 -6.01
N TYR A 16 25.64 -35.33 -6.58
CA TYR A 16 25.97 -34.00 -6.14
C TYR A 16 24.70 -33.11 -6.16
N PRO A 17 23.85 -33.25 -5.14
CA PRO A 17 22.68 -32.39 -5.05
C PRO A 17 23.10 -30.96 -4.68
N MET A 18 22.56 -29.95 -5.38
CA MET A 18 22.82 -28.57 -5.13
C MET A 18 21.54 -27.74 -5.19
N LEU A 19 21.35 -26.85 -4.20
CA LEU A 19 20.28 -25.86 -4.22
C LEU A 19 20.74 -24.68 -5.06
N ILE A 20 19.95 -24.35 -6.07
CA ILE A 20 20.18 -23.21 -6.95
C ILE A 20 19.01 -22.24 -6.84
N SER A 21 19.33 -20.97 -6.91
CA SER A 21 18.38 -19.86 -6.90
C SER A 21 18.33 -19.16 -8.25
N ASN A 22 17.26 -18.42 -8.50
CA ASN A 22 17.20 -17.60 -9.71
C ASN A 22 18.34 -16.57 -9.71
N GLY A 23 19.11 -16.57 -10.80
CA GLY A 23 20.29 -15.71 -10.95
C GLY A 23 21.62 -16.40 -10.71
N ASP A 24 21.64 -17.59 -10.13
CA ASP A 24 22.89 -18.35 -9.98
C ASP A 24 23.39 -18.85 -11.34
N ILE A 25 24.66 -18.64 -11.59
CA ILE A 25 25.38 -19.15 -12.76
C ILE A 25 26.19 -20.36 -12.34
N LEU A 26 25.84 -21.50 -12.94
CA LEU A 26 26.37 -22.79 -12.58
C LEU A 26 27.48 -23.23 -13.54
N GLN A 27 28.62 -23.66 -13.00
CA GLN A 27 29.58 -24.43 -13.76
C GLN A 27 29.27 -25.93 -13.54
N ILE A 28 28.95 -26.65 -14.63
CA ILE A 28 28.56 -28.07 -14.57
C ILE A 28 29.77 -28.96 -14.79
N ALA A 29 30.76 -28.54 -15.57
CA ALA A 29 31.96 -29.29 -15.91
C ALA A 29 33.14 -28.35 -16.18
N PRO A 30 34.41 -28.79 -16.02
CA PRO A 30 34.82 -30.11 -15.50
C PRO A 30 34.71 -30.18 -13.97
N GLY A 31 34.47 -31.38 -13.44
CA GLY A 31 34.38 -31.63 -11.99
C GLY A 31 32.98 -31.53 -11.43
N PRO A 32 32.85 -31.49 -10.08
CA PRO A 32 31.54 -31.36 -9.42
C PRO A 32 30.92 -30.00 -9.75
N PRO A 33 29.59 -29.94 -9.94
CA PRO A 33 28.90 -28.67 -10.17
C PRO A 33 29.08 -27.70 -9.00
N TYR A 34 29.27 -26.42 -9.29
CA TYR A 34 29.32 -25.35 -8.29
C TYR A 34 28.75 -24.04 -8.83
N ILE A 35 28.29 -23.16 -7.94
CA ILE A 35 27.85 -21.82 -8.31
C ILE A 35 29.12 -21.00 -8.60
N PHE A 36 29.27 -20.60 -9.88
CA PHE A 36 30.42 -19.86 -10.38
C PHE A 36 30.25 -18.36 -10.15
N ASP A 37 29.05 -17.84 -10.41
CA ASP A 37 28.77 -16.42 -10.35
C ASP A 37 27.26 -16.20 -10.15
N GLN A 38 26.84 -14.96 -9.98
CA GLN A 38 25.45 -14.57 -9.86
C GLN A 38 25.13 -13.40 -10.80
N CYS A 39 24.09 -13.55 -11.60
CA CYS A 39 23.52 -12.45 -12.36
C CYS A 39 22.35 -11.83 -11.61
N LYS A 40 22.11 -10.56 -11.86
CA LYS A 40 20.98 -9.82 -11.28
C LYS A 40 19.68 -10.48 -11.73
N SER A 41 18.96 -11.04 -10.78
CA SER A 41 17.66 -11.69 -10.99
C SER A 41 16.54 -10.90 -10.30
N GLY A 42 15.30 -11.15 -10.68
CA GLY A 42 14.12 -10.54 -10.09
C GLY A 42 13.13 -10.07 -11.14
N ARG A 43 11.92 -9.74 -10.66
CA ARG A 43 10.88 -9.20 -11.54
C ARG A 43 11.12 -7.73 -11.80
N GLN A 44 11.15 -7.36 -13.06
CA GLN A 44 11.15 -5.97 -13.51
C GLN A 44 9.83 -5.67 -14.21
N TYR A 45 9.33 -4.47 -14.02
CA TYR A 45 8.13 -3.96 -14.69
C TYR A 45 8.55 -2.89 -15.69
N LEU A 46 7.90 -2.88 -16.83
CA LEU A 46 8.03 -1.79 -17.79
C LEU A 46 7.06 -0.67 -17.38
N ASP A 47 7.59 0.49 -17.05
CA ASP A 47 6.84 1.69 -16.71
C ASP A 47 7.08 2.75 -17.79
N GLY A 48 6.19 2.84 -18.76
CA GLY A 48 6.45 3.58 -19.98
C GLY A 48 7.66 2.98 -20.69
N ASN A 49 8.74 3.77 -20.82
CA ASN A 49 10.01 3.33 -21.43
C ASN A 49 11.10 2.99 -20.41
N ARG A 50 10.74 2.80 -19.14
CA ARG A 50 11.71 2.55 -18.07
C ARG A 50 11.48 1.19 -17.42
N LEU A 51 12.55 0.45 -17.21
CA LEU A 51 12.52 -0.76 -16.38
C LEU A 51 12.60 -0.37 -14.91
N VAL A 52 11.61 -0.80 -14.14
CA VAL A 52 11.49 -0.52 -12.71
C VAL A 52 11.48 -1.84 -11.94
N GLN A 53 12.22 -1.90 -10.86
CA GLN A 53 12.24 -3.09 -10.01
C GLN A 53 10.90 -3.27 -9.28
N SER A 54 10.48 -4.53 -9.09
CA SER A 54 9.19 -4.87 -8.48
C SER A 54 9.05 -4.41 -7.02
N ASP A 55 10.16 -4.21 -6.33
CA ASP A 55 10.26 -3.80 -4.93
C ASP A 55 10.46 -2.28 -4.76
N SER A 56 10.45 -1.53 -5.85
CA SER A 56 10.55 -0.06 -5.79
C SER A 56 9.34 0.55 -5.05
N SER A 57 9.55 1.72 -4.43
CA SER A 57 8.48 2.46 -3.74
C SER A 57 7.28 2.72 -4.64
N HIS A 58 7.53 3.14 -5.88
CA HIS A 58 6.49 3.41 -6.88
C HIS A 58 5.62 2.19 -7.18
N MET A 59 6.23 1.01 -7.29
CA MET A 59 5.49 -0.23 -7.56
C MET A 59 4.71 -0.69 -6.33
N ARG A 60 5.22 -0.45 -5.13
CA ARG A 60 4.48 -0.70 -3.88
C ARG A 60 3.25 0.19 -3.77
N ASP A 61 3.39 1.49 -4.09
CA ASP A 61 2.28 2.43 -4.05
C ASP A 61 1.21 2.08 -5.10
N ARG A 62 1.61 1.74 -6.33
CA ARG A 62 0.68 1.27 -7.37
C ARG A 62 -0.08 0.02 -6.95
N LYS A 63 0.62 -0.97 -6.36
CA LYS A 63 -0.05 -2.15 -5.81
C LYS A 63 -1.05 -1.77 -4.73
N LYS A 64 -0.67 -0.88 -3.82
CA LYS A 64 -1.54 -0.41 -2.75
C LYS A 64 -2.78 0.27 -3.31
N MET A 65 -2.63 1.16 -4.29
CA MET A 65 -3.76 1.82 -4.97
C MET A 65 -4.66 0.80 -5.67
N SER A 66 -4.09 -0.16 -6.38
CA SER A 66 -4.85 -1.18 -7.12
C SER A 66 -5.71 -2.06 -6.21
N TYR A 67 -5.23 -2.44 -5.03
CA TYR A 67 -5.97 -3.32 -4.12
C TYR A 67 -6.88 -2.59 -3.13
N ASN A 68 -6.50 -1.39 -2.71
CA ASN A 68 -7.17 -0.69 -1.62
C ASN A 68 -7.86 0.59 -2.07
N GLY A 69 -7.56 1.09 -3.26
CA GLY A 69 -8.05 2.37 -3.73
C GLY A 69 -7.30 3.57 -3.16
N VAL A 70 -7.85 4.74 -3.43
CA VAL A 70 -7.31 6.05 -3.02
C VAL A 70 -8.41 6.84 -2.31
N LEU A 71 -8.04 7.57 -1.28
CA LEU A 71 -8.87 8.51 -0.54
C LEU A 71 -8.15 9.85 -0.47
N ASN A 72 -8.77 10.89 -1.02
CA ASN A 72 -8.28 12.27 -0.89
C ASN A 72 -9.29 13.09 -0.09
N ILE A 73 -8.81 13.82 0.90
CA ILE A 73 -9.64 14.68 1.75
C ILE A 73 -9.01 16.08 1.75
N THR A 74 -9.80 17.09 1.42
CA THR A 74 -9.39 18.49 1.50
C THR A 74 -10.26 19.22 2.51
N CYS A 75 -9.64 19.79 3.54
CA CYS A 75 -10.29 20.55 4.58
C CYS A 75 -9.90 22.04 4.47
N LEU A 76 -10.90 22.92 4.46
CA LEU A 76 -10.70 24.36 4.52
C LEU A 76 -10.83 24.84 5.97
N LEU A 77 -9.74 25.35 6.51
CA LEU A 77 -9.66 25.76 7.92
C LEU A 77 -9.39 27.25 8.05
N ASP A 78 -9.90 27.85 9.12
CA ASP A 78 -9.50 29.19 9.52
C ASP A 78 -8.16 29.19 10.28
N LYS A 79 -7.66 30.38 10.60
CA LYS A 79 -6.42 30.54 11.40
C LYS A 79 -6.51 29.94 12.81
N LYS A 80 -7.71 29.62 13.29
CA LYS A 80 -7.96 28.98 14.59
C LYS A 80 -8.17 27.46 14.45
N MET A 81 -7.94 26.91 13.24
CA MET A 81 -8.13 25.49 12.93
C MET A 81 -9.59 25.02 13.03
N ASN A 82 -10.56 25.91 12.84
CA ASN A 82 -11.97 25.51 12.71
C ASN A 82 -12.29 25.23 11.25
N LEU A 83 -13.09 24.20 11.01
CA LEU A 83 -13.58 23.86 9.68
C LEU A 83 -14.55 24.97 9.20
N LYS A 84 -14.34 25.48 8.00
CA LYS A 84 -15.14 26.58 7.40
C LYS A 84 -16.18 26.09 6.44
N GLU A 85 -15.87 25.05 5.71
CA GLU A 85 -16.75 24.46 4.70
C GLU A 85 -16.74 22.95 4.82
N THR A 86 -17.71 22.28 4.18
CA THR A 86 -17.77 20.83 4.09
C THR A 86 -16.46 20.29 3.51
N PRO A 87 -15.86 19.27 4.14
CA PRO A 87 -14.67 18.63 3.60
C PRO A 87 -14.92 18.09 2.19
N ILE A 88 -14.02 18.34 1.27
CA ILE A 88 -14.08 17.74 -0.06
C ILE A 88 -13.45 16.37 0.01
N ILE A 89 -14.24 15.33 -0.19
CA ILE A 89 -13.81 13.93 -0.16
C ILE A 89 -13.91 13.33 -1.55
N PHE A 90 -12.81 12.75 -2.00
CA PHE A 90 -12.74 12.02 -3.26
C PHE A 90 -12.23 10.61 -2.99
N THR A 91 -12.99 9.61 -3.47
CA THR A 91 -12.62 8.19 -3.39
C THR A 91 -12.49 7.60 -4.78
N SER A 92 -11.51 6.71 -4.95
CA SER A 92 -11.36 5.97 -6.20
C SER A 92 -10.87 4.54 -5.93
N GLY A 93 -11.54 3.56 -6.54
CA GLY A 93 -11.19 2.14 -6.41
C GLY A 93 -11.44 1.56 -5.02
N ILE A 94 -12.23 2.23 -4.18
CA ILE A 94 -12.72 1.67 -2.92
C ILE A 94 -14.06 1.02 -3.23
N VAL A 95 -14.07 -0.31 -3.26
CA VAL A 95 -15.32 -1.08 -3.42
C VAL A 95 -15.86 -1.35 -2.04
N ILE A 96 -17.12 -0.99 -1.83
CA ILE A 96 -17.93 -1.33 -0.66
C ILE A 96 -18.85 -2.48 -1.09
N ASP A 97 -19.38 -3.22 -0.13
CA ASP A 97 -20.35 -4.29 -0.42
C ASP A 97 -21.55 -3.74 -1.22
N GLU A 98 -22.13 -4.59 -2.07
CA GLU A 98 -23.18 -4.23 -3.05
C GLU A 98 -24.42 -3.56 -2.42
N GLU A 99 -24.57 -3.61 -1.11
CA GLU A 99 -25.71 -3.05 -0.35
C GLU A 99 -25.51 -1.57 0.09
N HIS A 100 -24.28 -1.03 0.01
CA HIS A 100 -23.98 0.34 0.45
C HIS A 100 -23.43 1.19 -0.70
N ASP A 101 -24.03 2.35 -0.89
CA ASP A 101 -23.57 3.32 -1.88
C ASP A 101 -22.31 4.06 -1.39
N ASN A 102 -21.39 4.35 -2.34
CA ASN A 102 -20.21 5.17 -2.07
C ASN A 102 -20.57 6.53 -1.49
N ASP A 103 -21.69 7.11 -1.88
CA ASP A 103 -22.13 8.42 -1.43
C ASP A 103 -22.52 8.40 0.05
N GLU A 104 -23.16 7.32 0.53
CA GLU A 104 -23.48 7.14 1.95
C GLU A 104 -22.20 7.06 2.81
N MET A 105 -21.22 6.31 2.35
CA MET A 105 -19.94 6.22 3.07
C MET A 105 -19.20 7.57 3.12
N VAL A 106 -19.23 8.32 2.04
CA VAL A 106 -18.64 9.66 1.98
C VAL A 106 -19.34 10.57 2.98
N TYR A 107 -20.66 10.58 3.00
CA TYR A 107 -21.44 11.36 3.96
C TYR A 107 -21.12 11.01 5.43
N LEU A 108 -21.05 9.72 5.75
CA LEU A 108 -20.69 9.28 7.10
C LEU A 108 -19.25 9.67 7.48
N LEU A 109 -18.33 9.65 6.52
CA LEU A 109 -16.96 10.11 6.75
C LEU A 109 -16.89 11.62 6.96
N GLU A 110 -17.71 12.40 6.24
CA GLU A 110 -17.85 13.85 6.46
C GLU A 110 -18.30 14.14 7.88
N GLU A 111 -19.31 13.44 8.38
CA GLU A 111 -19.77 13.60 9.77
C GLU A 111 -18.68 13.29 10.80
N GLU A 112 -17.88 12.24 10.57
CA GLU A 112 -16.78 11.90 11.47
C GLU A 112 -15.67 12.98 11.43
N ILE A 113 -15.43 13.60 10.28
CA ILE A 113 -14.48 14.72 10.15
C ILE A 113 -15.03 15.95 10.87
N TYR A 114 -16.32 16.26 10.78
CA TYR A 114 -16.92 17.34 11.56
C TYR A 114 -16.75 17.11 13.05
N LYS A 115 -17.09 15.93 13.58
CA LYS A 115 -16.88 15.57 14.99
C LYS A 115 -15.42 15.71 15.42
N PHE A 116 -14.49 15.34 14.52
CA PHE A 116 -13.06 15.48 14.79
C PHE A 116 -12.64 16.93 15.00
N PHE A 117 -13.15 17.86 14.20
CA PHE A 117 -12.83 19.29 14.32
C PHE A 117 -13.61 20.00 15.44
N ASP A 118 -14.78 19.51 15.82
CA ASP A 118 -15.55 20.02 16.96
C ASP A 118 -14.87 19.69 18.30
N ASP A 119 -14.21 18.55 18.38
CA ASP A 119 -13.45 18.16 19.58
C ASP A 119 -12.09 18.89 19.62
N LYS A 120 -12.04 19.96 20.42
CA LYS A 120 -10.82 20.78 20.60
C LYS A 120 -9.61 20.00 21.09
N SER A 121 -9.78 18.82 21.69
CA SER A 121 -8.67 17.94 22.11
C SER A 121 -7.90 17.38 20.93
N ASN A 122 -8.53 17.27 19.76
CA ASN A 122 -7.92 16.80 18.53
C ASN A 122 -7.10 17.89 17.84
N ILE A 123 -7.44 19.15 18.09
CA ILE A 123 -6.82 20.30 17.46
C ILE A 123 -5.51 20.62 18.18
N SER A 124 -4.41 20.52 17.45
CA SER A 124 -3.09 20.92 17.93
C SER A 124 -2.62 22.16 17.17
N LYS A 125 -1.89 23.06 17.87
CA LYS A 125 -1.20 24.18 17.21
C LYS A 125 -0.20 23.73 16.11
N LYS A 126 0.15 22.46 16.10
CA LYS A 126 1.01 21.85 15.06
C LYS A 126 0.11 21.17 14.02
N GLU A 127 -0.10 21.82 12.90
CA GLU A 127 -0.86 21.31 11.75
C GLU A 127 -0.49 19.86 11.37
N LYS A 128 0.80 19.54 11.41
CA LYS A 128 1.31 18.19 11.13
C LYS A 128 0.69 17.10 12.03
N LYS A 129 0.37 17.44 13.29
CA LYS A 129 -0.30 16.50 14.20
C LYS A 129 -1.77 16.32 13.86
N VAL A 130 -2.43 17.39 13.44
CA VAL A 130 -3.84 17.34 13.00
C VAL A 130 -3.93 16.49 11.74
N HIS A 131 -3.06 16.74 10.77
CA HIS A 131 -2.95 15.95 9.54
C HIS A 131 -2.80 14.44 9.84
N GLN A 132 -1.85 14.06 10.72
CA GLN A 132 -1.63 12.66 11.08
C GLN A 132 -2.85 12.03 11.78
N LYS A 133 -3.49 12.75 12.71
CA LYS A 133 -4.68 12.25 13.40
C LYS A 133 -5.84 12.04 12.42
N LEU A 134 -6.04 13.00 11.50
CA LEU A 134 -7.09 12.94 10.50
C LEU A 134 -6.83 11.79 9.51
N GLU A 135 -5.58 11.57 9.10
CA GLU A 135 -5.21 10.43 8.26
C GLU A 135 -5.53 9.10 8.94
N ILE A 136 -5.18 8.96 10.22
CA ILE A 136 -5.45 7.74 11.00
C ILE A 136 -6.96 7.52 11.15
N LEU A 137 -7.72 8.56 11.50
CA LEU A 137 -9.17 8.51 11.62
C LEU A 137 -9.80 8.03 10.31
N SER A 138 -9.49 8.68 9.21
CA SER A 138 -10.07 8.38 7.90
C SER A 138 -9.73 6.96 7.43
N ARG A 139 -8.49 6.50 7.63
CA ARG A 139 -8.08 5.13 7.30
C ARG A 139 -8.79 4.09 8.15
N ASN A 140 -8.97 4.36 9.45
CA ASN A 140 -9.69 3.46 10.35
C ASN A 140 -11.17 3.41 10.00
N PHE A 141 -11.77 4.54 9.64
CA PHE A 141 -13.14 4.61 9.18
C PHE A 141 -13.35 3.74 7.93
N ILE A 142 -12.56 3.94 6.89
CA ILE A 142 -12.65 3.13 5.66
C ILE A 142 -12.38 1.65 5.95
N TYR A 143 -11.43 1.33 6.84
CA TYR A 143 -11.18 -0.06 7.20
C TYR A 143 -12.38 -0.70 7.91
N LYS A 144 -13.09 0.05 8.73
CA LYS A 144 -14.29 -0.45 9.44
C LYS A 144 -15.41 -0.78 8.46
N HIS A 145 -15.63 0.08 7.45
CA HIS A 145 -16.77 -0.05 6.52
C HIS A 145 -16.46 -0.89 5.28
N ALA A 146 -15.28 -0.77 4.70
CA ALA A 146 -14.90 -1.42 3.44
C ALA A 146 -13.79 -2.48 3.59
N ARG A 147 -13.26 -2.70 4.80
CA ARG A 147 -12.10 -3.60 5.04
C ARG A 147 -10.89 -3.29 4.17
N LYS A 148 -10.80 -2.07 3.65
CA LYS A 148 -9.73 -1.56 2.79
C LYS A 148 -8.83 -0.58 3.56
N LYS A 149 -7.57 -0.48 3.14
CA LYS A 149 -6.60 0.50 3.68
C LYS A 149 -6.09 1.37 2.53
N PRO A 150 -6.91 2.32 2.05
CA PRO A 150 -6.57 3.11 0.87
C PRO A 150 -5.30 3.93 1.06
N LEU A 151 -4.70 4.34 -0.05
CA LEU A 151 -3.72 5.41 -0.03
C LEU A 151 -4.47 6.71 0.31
N THR A 152 -4.20 7.24 1.50
CA THR A 152 -4.92 8.40 2.02
C THR A 152 -4.06 9.64 1.90
N ASN A 153 -4.58 10.67 1.23
CA ASN A 153 -3.98 11.99 1.14
C ASN A 153 -4.89 13.01 1.84
N ILE A 154 -4.32 13.77 2.74
CA ILE A 154 -5.01 14.85 3.44
C ILE A 154 -4.40 16.17 2.97
N SER A 155 -5.24 17.11 2.58
CA SER A 155 -4.84 18.48 2.25
C SER A 155 -5.55 19.45 3.19
N ILE A 156 -4.80 20.30 3.86
CA ILE A 156 -5.32 21.35 4.73
C ILE A 156 -5.02 22.68 4.04
N VAL A 157 -6.07 23.47 3.79
CA VAL A 157 -5.98 24.79 3.16
C VAL A 157 -6.48 25.81 4.16
N HIS A 158 -5.71 26.85 4.42
CA HIS A 158 -6.08 27.97 5.31
C HIS A 158 -6.67 29.12 4.52
N ILE A 159 -7.82 29.64 5.01
CA ILE A 159 -8.52 30.79 4.46
C ILE A 159 -8.78 31.88 5.53
#